data_b53b620804ef267679e383e119f3f300
#
_entry.id   b53b620804ef267679e383e119f3f300
#
_cell.length_a   1.000
_cell.length_b   1.000
_cell.length_c   1.000
_cell.angle_alpha   90.00
_cell.angle_beta   90.00
_cell.angle_gamma   90.00
#
_symmetry.space_group_name_H-M   'P 1'
#
loop_
_entity.id
_entity.type
_entity.pdbx_description
1 polymer ?
#
loop_
_entity_poly.entity_id
_entity_poly.type
_entity_poly.pdbx_seq_one_letter_code
_entity_poly.pdbx_strand_id
1 'polypeptide(L)'
;MITKHPFSALTGLVVGLATILPTSATRAAPAEGDVPAAVAPVHDGAHDFDFLIGDWKAHVRRLPDRLIGSNNWIEYDGISNHKKLLDSNANFEEFEVWSADRTQHIKAQTLRLYNPVTRQWSIYLVDLDKGTLDIPPVIGNFTGKRGEFYDSELWKGRQVIVRFMWLDLSPHAARMEQSFSPDGGKSWEVNWICELSR
;
A
#
# COMPACT_ATOMS: atom_id res chain seq x y z
N MET A 1 -19.88 -45.08 -6.09
CA MET A 1 -21.00 -45.72 -5.37
C MET A 1 -21.77 -44.60 -4.71
N ILE A 2 -22.81 -44.01 -5.35
CA ILE A 2 -24.20 -44.52 -5.39
C ILE A 2 -24.64 -44.85 -3.94
N THR A 3 -25.61 -44.15 -3.30
CA THR A 3 -27.03 -44.03 -3.55
C THR A 3 -27.63 -43.07 -2.50
N LYS A 4 -28.45 -42.14 -2.88
CA LYS A 4 -29.93 -42.13 -3.06
C LYS A 4 -30.74 -41.90 -1.79
N HIS A 5 -31.60 -40.89 -1.92
CA HIS A 5 -32.82 -40.53 -1.21
C HIS A 5 -33.75 -41.75 -0.88
N PRO A 6 -34.92 -41.64 -0.23
CA PRO A 6 -35.98 -40.64 -0.45
C PRO A 6 -37.06 -40.40 0.68
N PHE A 7 -38.06 -39.54 0.30
CA PHE A 7 -39.54 -39.55 0.59
C PHE A 7 -40.03 -39.10 1.98
N SER A 8 -40.92 -38.21 2.10
CA SER A 8 -42.28 -37.90 1.63
C SER A 8 -43.34 -38.18 2.70
N ALA A 9 -44.25 -37.26 2.91
CA ALA A 9 -45.70 -37.37 3.17
C ALA A 9 -46.22 -36.09 3.85
N LEU A 10 -47.03 -35.32 3.26
CA LEU A 10 -48.45 -35.28 2.89
C LEU A 10 -49.43 -35.30 4.10
N THR A 11 -50.30 -34.31 4.09
CA THR A 11 -51.72 -34.28 4.49
C THR A 11 -52.11 -33.37 5.65
N GLY A 12 -53.09 -32.49 5.33
CA GLY A 12 -53.94 -31.85 6.32
C GLY A 12 -54.58 -30.53 5.86
N LEU A 13 -55.58 -30.62 4.97
CA LEU A 13 -56.46 -29.51 4.56
C LEU A 13 -57.55 -29.31 5.64
N VAL A 14 -57.58 -28.11 6.26
CA VAL A 14 -58.73 -27.65 7.02
C VAL A 14 -59.22 -26.35 6.42
N VAL A 15 -60.39 -26.38 5.81
CA VAL A 15 -61.09 -25.20 5.26
C VAL A 15 -61.83 -24.54 6.42
N GLY A 16 -61.41 -23.38 6.86
CA GLY A 16 -62.12 -22.50 7.77
C GLY A 16 -62.65 -21.29 7.03
N LEU A 17 -63.95 -21.18 6.92
CA LEU A 17 -64.68 -20.05 6.33
C LEU A 17 -64.61 -18.88 7.32
N ALA A 18 -63.82 -17.84 7.05
CA ALA A 18 -63.79 -16.60 7.82
C ALA A 18 -64.42 -15.48 7.00
N THR A 19 -65.45 -14.89 7.54
CA THR A 19 -66.16 -13.72 7.05
C THR A 19 -65.27 -12.48 7.07
N ILE A 20 -65.06 -11.92 5.90
CA ILE A 20 -64.25 -10.70 5.74
C ILE A 20 -65.18 -9.48 5.89
N LEU A 21 -64.95 -8.70 6.95
CA LEU A 21 -65.45 -7.34 7.08
C LEU A 21 -64.49 -6.38 6.36
N PRO A 22 -64.92 -5.39 5.56
CA PRO A 22 -64.06 -4.46 4.92
C PRO A 22 -63.54 -3.44 5.95
N THR A 23 -62.33 -3.52 6.37
CA THR A 23 -61.62 -2.45 7.08
C THR A 23 -61.07 -1.46 6.04
N SER A 24 -61.58 -0.24 6.09
CA SER A 24 -61.05 0.88 5.31
C SER A 24 -59.60 1.19 5.77
N ALA A 25 -58.64 0.70 5.02
CA ALA A 25 -57.23 1.05 5.24
C ALA A 25 -57.01 2.50 4.79
N THR A 26 -56.84 3.40 5.73
CA THR A 26 -56.27 4.73 5.48
C THR A 26 -54.85 4.54 5.02
N ARG A 27 -54.63 4.78 3.73
CA ARG A 27 -53.28 4.72 3.13
C ARG A 27 -52.46 5.89 3.71
N ALA A 28 -51.58 5.60 4.65
CA ALA A 28 -50.57 6.55 5.09
C ALA A 28 -49.72 6.96 3.85
N ALA A 29 -49.45 8.24 3.69
CA ALA A 29 -48.53 8.75 2.70
C ALA A 29 -47.16 8.07 2.94
N PRO A 30 -46.42 7.72 1.87
CA PRO A 30 -45.06 7.19 2.04
C PRO A 30 -44.25 8.25 2.78
N ALA A 31 -43.63 7.87 3.91
CA ALA A 31 -42.61 8.68 4.54
C ALA A 31 -41.58 9.03 3.47
N GLU A 32 -41.14 10.28 3.41
CA GLU A 32 -40.04 10.72 2.57
C GLU A 32 -38.86 9.75 2.85
N GLY A 33 -38.54 8.95 1.84
CA GLY A 33 -37.51 7.93 1.99
C GLY A 33 -36.20 8.60 2.34
N ASP A 34 -35.57 8.11 3.40
CA ASP A 34 -34.17 8.36 3.70
C ASP A 34 -33.37 8.10 2.41
N VAL A 35 -32.99 9.16 1.69
CA VAL A 35 -32.08 9.05 0.56
C VAL A 35 -30.77 8.59 1.18
N PRO A 36 -30.24 7.39 0.82
CA PRO A 36 -28.98 6.95 1.36
C PRO A 36 -27.95 8.04 1.15
N ALA A 37 -27.27 8.47 2.20
CA ALA A 37 -26.19 9.42 2.08
C ALA A 37 -25.24 8.93 0.97
N ALA A 38 -24.96 9.81 -0.01
CA ALA A 38 -24.06 9.46 -1.11
C ALA A 38 -22.75 8.93 -0.53
N VAL A 39 -22.44 7.68 -0.81
CA VAL A 39 -21.18 7.07 -0.40
C VAL A 39 -20.09 7.91 -1.05
N ALA A 40 -19.23 8.52 -0.22
CA ALA A 40 -18.11 9.30 -0.74
C ALA A 40 -17.32 8.45 -1.73
N PRO A 41 -16.91 9.00 -2.89
CA PRO A 41 -16.14 8.25 -3.86
C PRO A 41 -14.89 7.70 -3.18
N VAL A 42 -14.68 6.40 -3.31
CA VAL A 42 -13.48 5.75 -2.75
C VAL A 42 -12.28 6.28 -3.54
N HIS A 43 -11.26 6.74 -2.81
CA HIS A 43 -10.03 7.26 -3.41
C HIS A 43 -9.42 6.24 -4.37
N ASP A 44 -9.19 6.67 -5.62
CA ASP A 44 -8.40 5.91 -6.58
C ASP A 44 -6.93 6.29 -6.43
N GLY A 45 -6.14 5.42 -5.84
CA GLY A 45 -4.73 5.68 -5.55
C GLY A 45 -3.78 5.66 -6.76
N ALA A 46 -4.29 5.54 -7.99
CA ALA A 46 -3.48 5.42 -9.21
C ALA A 46 -2.47 6.57 -9.43
N HIS A 47 -2.74 7.73 -8.85
CA HIS A 47 -1.94 8.95 -8.98
C HIS A 47 -1.15 9.32 -7.71
N ASP A 48 -1.19 8.49 -6.68
CA ASP A 48 -0.62 8.83 -5.37
C ASP A 48 0.91 9.01 -5.39
N PHE A 49 1.61 8.41 -6.33
CA PHE A 49 3.04 8.60 -6.55
C PHE A 49 3.40 9.66 -7.60
N ASP A 50 2.44 10.35 -8.21
CA ASP A 50 2.71 11.33 -9.28
C ASP A 50 3.54 12.53 -8.76
N PHE A 51 3.51 12.82 -7.46
CA PHE A 51 4.34 13.88 -6.85
C PHE A 51 5.84 13.63 -7.01
N LEU A 52 6.28 12.38 -7.18
CA LEU A 52 7.68 12.04 -7.38
C LEU A 52 8.17 12.28 -8.81
N ILE A 53 7.27 12.33 -9.81
CA ILE A 53 7.70 12.39 -11.22
C ILE A 53 8.57 13.60 -11.49
N GLY A 54 9.75 13.37 -12.08
CA GLY A 54 10.78 14.35 -12.41
C GLY A 54 12.12 14.02 -11.75
N ASP A 55 13.02 15.01 -11.81
CA ASP A 55 14.40 14.88 -11.35
C ASP A 55 14.55 15.49 -9.96
N TRP A 56 15.20 14.76 -9.06
CA TRP A 56 15.41 15.14 -7.67
C TRP A 56 16.88 15.02 -7.27
N LYS A 57 17.31 15.91 -6.39
CA LYS A 57 18.50 15.71 -5.56
C LYS A 57 18.11 14.81 -4.40
N ALA A 58 18.94 13.82 -4.12
CA ALA A 58 18.72 12.89 -3.02
C ALA A 58 19.81 13.07 -1.96
N HIS A 59 19.41 13.30 -0.72
CA HIS A 59 20.26 13.21 0.47
C HIS A 59 19.82 12.01 1.30
N VAL A 60 20.73 11.07 1.55
CA VAL A 60 20.42 9.81 2.21
C VAL A 60 21.21 9.66 3.49
N ARG A 61 20.56 9.23 4.55
CA ARG A 61 21.19 8.71 5.76
C ARG A 61 20.86 7.24 5.91
N ARG A 62 21.86 6.39 5.95
CA ARG A 62 21.75 4.93 6.08
C ARG A 62 22.37 4.46 7.38
N LEU A 63 21.66 3.62 8.12
CA LEU A 63 22.17 2.90 9.29
C LEU A 63 22.54 1.47 8.85
N PRO A 64 23.82 1.14 8.63
CA PRO A 64 24.21 -0.20 8.15
C PRO A 64 24.07 -1.27 9.23
N ASP A 65 24.33 -0.89 10.49
CA ASP A 65 24.28 -1.78 11.65
C ASP A 65 22.90 -1.74 12.32
N ARG A 66 21.95 -2.48 11.72
CA ARG A 66 20.54 -2.45 12.10
C ARG A 66 20.22 -3.38 13.24
N LEU A 67 19.28 -2.99 14.11
CA LEU A 67 18.70 -3.79 15.20
C LEU A 67 19.68 -4.19 16.30
N ILE A 68 20.76 -3.43 16.48
CA ILE A 68 21.76 -3.60 17.54
C ILE A 68 21.99 -2.34 18.36
N GLY A 69 21.12 -1.32 18.23
CA GLY A 69 21.24 -0.05 18.93
C GLY A 69 22.36 0.85 18.43
N SER A 70 22.81 0.67 17.20
CA SER A 70 23.82 1.52 16.55
C SER A 70 23.27 2.91 16.25
N ASN A 71 24.12 3.92 16.35
CA ASN A 71 23.87 5.28 15.90
C ASN A 71 24.87 5.73 14.81
N ASN A 72 25.56 4.78 14.20
CA ASN A 72 26.55 5.04 13.17
C ASN A 72 25.89 5.21 11.80
N TRP A 73 25.42 6.43 11.52
CA TRP A 73 24.80 6.78 10.25
C TRP A 73 25.86 7.16 9.21
N ILE A 74 25.69 6.69 7.98
CA ILE A 74 26.51 7.08 6.83
C ILE A 74 25.62 7.93 5.92
N GLU A 75 26.16 9.05 5.46
CA GLU A 75 25.47 10.00 4.58
C GLU A 75 25.93 9.85 3.14
N TYR A 76 24.97 10.04 2.22
CA TYR A 76 25.18 9.96 0.77
C TYR A 76 24.44 11.09 0.09
N ASP A 77 24.98 11.59 -1.01
CA ASP A 77 24.35 12.58 -1.88
C ASP A 77 24.34 12.12 -3.33
N GLY A 78 23.28 12.47 -4.07
CA GLY A 78 23.15 12.13 -5.47
C GLY A 78 21.80 12.50 -6.07
N ILE A 79 21.26 11.59 -6.85
CA ILE A 79 20.03 11.80 -7.63
C ILE A 79 19.02 10.69 -7.42
N SER A 80 17.73 11.06 -7.61
CA SER A 80 16.60 10.15 -7.66
C SER A 80 15.67 10.66 -8.76
N ASN A 81 15.67 10.02 -9.91
CA ASN A 81 14.92 10.46 -11.09
C ASN A 81 13.75 9.51 -11.33
N HIS A 82 12.55 10.07 -11.38
CA HIS A 82 11.32 9.29 -11.50
C HIS A 82 10.62 9.56 -12.82
N LYS A 83 10.22 8.49 -13.52
CA LYS A 83 9.53 8.56 -14.80
C LYS A 83 8.24 7.74 -14.74
N LYS A 84 7.15 8.34 -15.23
CA LYS A 84 5.91 7.59 -15.45
C LYS A 84 6.10 6.66 -16.66
N LEU A 85 5.64 5.42 -16.54
CA LEU A 85 5.71 4.46 -17.63
C LEU A 85 4.48 4.61 -18.53
N LEU A 86 4.64 5.31 -19.64
CA LEU A 86 3.53 5.73 -20.52
C LEU A 86 2.46 6.48 -19.72
N ASP A 87 1.21 6.43 -20.12
CA ASP A 87 0.07 6.95 -19.34
C ASP A 87 -0.51 5.86 -18.42
N SER A 88 0.37 5.07 -17.80
CA SER A 88 -0.02 3.92 -16.99
C SER A 88 -0.02 4.21 -15.50
N ASN A 89 -0.55 3.28 -14.72
CA ASN A 89 -0.51 3.23 -13.27
C ASN A 89 0.85 2.68 -12.78
N ALA A 90 1.94 3.13 -13.40
CA ALA A 90 3.27 2.65 -13.12
C ALA A 90 4.31 3.77 -13.25
N ASN A 91 5.34 3.72 -12.43
CA ASN A 91 6.50 4.58 -12.54
C ASN A 91 7.78 3.82 -12.24
N PHE A 92 8.88 4.39 -12.71
CA PHE A 92 10.21 3.83 -12.58
C PHE A 92 11.14 4.89 -11.99
N GLU A 93 12.05 4.47 -11.11
CA GLU A 93 13.07 5.32 -10.50
C GLU A 93 14.46 4.84 -10.89
N GLU A 94 15.31 5.81 -11.23
CA GLU A 94 16.76 5.66 -11.30
C GLU A 94 17.37 6.40 -10.12
N PHE A 95 18.05 5.66 -9.25
CA PHE A 95 18.63 6.18 -8.01
C PHE A 95 20.14 5.95 -8.00
N GLU A 96 20.91 7.00 -7.69
CA GLU A 96 22.34 6.90 -7.60
C GLU A 96 22.89 7.91 -6.58
N VAL A 97 23.57 7.41 -5.55
CA VAL A 97 24.13 8.24 -4.48
C VAL A 97 25.52 7.77 -4.07
N TRP A 98 26.33 8.70 -3.59
CA TRP A 98 27.71 8.49 -3.16
C TRP A 98 27.93 9.00 -1.74
N SER A 99 28.73 8.28 -0.92
CA SER A 99 29.23 8.82 0.34
C SER A 99 30.12 10.05 0.09
N ALA A 100 30.24 10.91 1.10
CA ALA A 100 31.03 12.16 0.99
C ALA A 100 32.49 11.91 0.57
N ASP A 101 33.08 10.83 1.04
CA ASP A 101 34.44 10.40 0.71
C ASP A 101 34.54 9.62 -0.61
N ARG A 102 33.42 9.39 -1.30
CA ARG A 102 33.33 8.61 -2.55
C ARG A 102 33.78 7.15 -2.45
N THR A 103 33.92 6.61 -1.25
CA THR A 103 34.32 5.20 -1.05
C THR A 103 33.12 4.24 -1.15
N GLN A 104 31.91 4.74 -0.94
CA GLN A 104 30.69 3.96 -1.05
C GLN A 104 29.78 4.55 -2.12
N HIS A 105 29.22 3.67 -2.94
CA HIS A 105 28.35 4.00 -4.06
C HIS A 105 27.11 3.09 -3.98
N ILE A 106 25.92 3.67 -4.09
CA ILE A 106 24.66 2.94 -4.13
C ILE A 106 23.96 3.29 -5.43
N LYS A 107 23.69 2.26 -6.23
CA LYS A 107 22.79 2.30 -7.38
C LYS A 107 21.58 1.45 -7.10
N ALA A 108 20.42 1.96 -7.39
CA ALA A 108 19.18 1.23 -7.27
C ALA A 108 18.22 1.64 -8.37
N GLN A 109 17.34 0.74 -8.73
CA GLN A 109 16.19 1.03 -9.55
C GLN A 109 14.95 0.53 -8.84
N THR A 110 13.85 1.26 -8.99
CA THR A 110 12.59 0.88 -8.37
C THR A 110 11.49 0.90 -9.42
N LEU A 111 10.74 -0.19 -9.53
CA LEU A 111 9.52 -0.26 -10.32
C LEU A 111 8.33 -0.22 -9.38
N ARG A 112 7.42 0.75 -9.59
CA ARG A 112 6.18 0.86 -8.82
C ARG A 112 4.99 0.60 -9.73
N LEU A 113 4.12 -0.32 -9.31
CA LEU A 113 2.92 -0.72 -10.05
C LEU A 113 1.69 -0.56 -9.16
N TYR A 114 0.66 0.10 -9.69
CA TYR A 114 -0.64 0.20 -9.03
C TYR A 114 -1.59 -0.89 -9.52
N ASN A 115 -2.21 -1.61 -8.59
CA ASN A 115 -3.25 -2.57 -8.88
C ASN A 115 -4.63 -1.93 -8.62
N PRO A 116 -5.45 -1.67 -9.66
CA PRO A 116 -6.75 -1.01 -9.50
C PRO A 116 -7.79 -1.90 -8.81
N VAL A 117 -7.60 -3.22 -8.78
CA VAL A 117 -8.51 -4.16 -8.13
C VAL A 117 -8.31 -4.16 -6.61
N THR A 118 -7.05 -4.28 -6.15
CA THR A 118 -6.72 -4.24 -4.71
C THR A 118 -6.56 -2.82 -4.19
N ARG A 119 -6.41 -1.82 -5.10
CA ARG A 119 -6.12 -0.42 -4.82
C ARG A 119 -4.84 -0.23 -4.00
N GLN A 120 -3.84 -1.00 -4.35
CA GLN A 120 -2.54 -0.99 -3.71
C GLN A 120 -1.43 -0.78 -4.72
N TRP A 121 -0.36 -0.15 -4.28
CA TRP A 121 0.91 -0.09 -4.98
C TRP A 121 1.81 -1.23 -4.54
N SER A 122 2.52 -1.80 -5.50
CA SER A 122 3.63 -2.73 -5.28
C SER A 122 4.93 -2.05 -5.67
N ILE A 123 5.90 -2.03 -4.77
CA ILE A 123 7.23 -1.44 -4.95
C ILE A 123 8.23 -2.58 -5.09
N TYR A 124 8.79 -2.74 -6.30
CA TYR A 124 9.82 -3.72 -6.62
C TYR A 124 11.17 -3.04 -6.64
N LEU A 125 12.11 -3.51 -5.83
CA LEU A 125 13.50 -3.12 -5.94
C LEU A 125 14.18 -3.97 -7.03
N VAL A 126 14.96 -3.32 -7.88
CA VAL A 126 15.73 -3.96 -8.95
C VAL A 126 17.17 -4.06 -8.49
N ASP A 127 17.66 -5.26 -8.27
CA ASP A 127 19.07 -5.53 -7.99
C ASP A 127 19.84 -5.58 -9.32
N LEU A 128 20.55 -4.51 -9.63
CA LEU A 128 21.28 -4.37 -10.88
C LEU A 128 22.52 -5.27 -10.94
N ASP A 129 23.11 -5.59 -9.81
CA ASP A 129 24.31 -6.44 -9.75
C ASP A 129 23.96 -7.90 -10.00
N LYS A 130 22.79 -8.34 -9.53
CA LYS A 130 22.28 -9.69 -9.75
C LYS A 130 21.38 -9.82 -10.98
N GLY A 131 20.85 -8.71 -11.50
CA GLY A 131 19.87 -8.71 -12.59
C GLY A 131 18.54 -9.33 -12.20
N THR A 132 18.09 -9.10 -10.96
CA THR A 132 16.86 -9.67 -10.41
C THR A 132 15.96 -8.59 -9.82
N LEU A 133 14.67 -8.92 -9.68
CA LEU A 133 13.72 -8.18 -8.85
C LEU A 133 13.68 -8.79 -7.46
N ASP A 134 13.61 -7.95 -6.43
CA ASP A 134 13.31 -8.43 -5.08
C ASP A 134 11.83 -8.83 -5.01
N ILE A 135 11.58 -10.07 -4.62
CA ILE A 135 10.25 -10.70 -4.54
C ILE A 135 10.11 -11.37 -3.17
N PRO A 136 8.99 -11.13 -2.46
CA PRO A 136 7.83 -10.32 -2.81
C PRO A 136 8.11 -8.82 -2.82
N PRO A 137 7.28 -8.00 -3.50
CA PRO A 137 7.40 -6.54 -3.43
C PRO A 137 6.92 -6.00 -2.10
N VAL A 138 7.34 -4.78 -1.77
CA VAL A 138 6.78 -4.02 -0.66
C VAL A 138 5.41 -3.47 -1.07
N ILE A 139 4.33 -3.78 -0.34
CA ILE A 139 2.94 -3.49 -0.74
C ILE A 139 2.27 -2.54 0.25
N GLY A 140 1.51 -1.58 -0.28
CA GLY A 140 0.74 -0.65 0.53
C GLY A 140 -0.01 0.40 -0.27
N ASN A 141 -0.41 1.46 0.40
CA ASN A 141 -1.17 2.56 -0.19
C ASN A 141 -0.90 3.88 0.55
N PHE A 142 -1.50 4.94 0.02
CA PHE A 142 -1.47 6.26 0.63
C PHE A 142 -2.76 6.55 1.43
N THR A 143 -2.59 7.34 2.48
CA THR A 143 -3.65 8.05 3.17
C THR A 143 -3.28 9.54 3.16
N GLY A 144 -3.95 10.30 2.32
CA GLY A 144 -3.56 11.68 2.03
C GLY A 144 -2.13 11.75 1.46
N LYS A 145 -1.26 12.50 2.09
CA LYS A 145 0.13 12.71 1.66
C LYS A 145 1.15 11.71 2.25
N ARG A 146 0.67 10.69 2.93
CA ARG A 146 1.51 9.67 3.57
C ARG A 146 1.20 8.29 3.00
N GLY A 147 2.19 7.65 2.40
CA GLY A 147 2.16 6.27 1.96
C GLY A 147 2.88 5.36 2.94
N GLU A 148 2.29 4.19 3.23
CA GLU A 148 2.93 3.15 4.03
C GLU A 148 2.85 1.82 3.30
N PHE A 149 4.00 1.16 3.20
CA PHE A 149 4.17 -0.07 2.43
C PHE A 149 4.94 -1.07 3.27
N TYR A 150 4.57 -2.33 3.21
CA TYR A 150 5.10 -3.36 4.10
C TYR A 150 5.54 -4.60 3.33
N ASP A 151 6.59 -5.22 3.84
CA ASP A 151 7.07 -6.53 3.48
C ASP A 151 7.62 -7.26 4.71
N SER A 152 8.02 -8.50 4.53
CA SER A 152 8.58 -9.34 5.58
C SER A 152 9.85 -10.01 5.06
N GLU A 153 10.99 -9.68 5.67
CA GLU A 153 12.31 -10.12 5.25
C GLU A 153 13.04 -10.94 6.31
N LEU A 154 14.03 -11.69 5.87
CA LEU A 154 14.98 -12.38 6.75
C LEU A 154 16.26 -11.54 6.89
N TRP A 155 16.38 -10.74 7.95
CA TRP A 155 17.57 -9.95 8.23
C TRP A 155 18.53 -10.68 9.17
N LYS A 156 19.71 -11.07 8.67
CA LYS A 156 20.74 -11.80 9.45
C LYS A 156 20.17 -12.99 10.25
N GLY A 157 19.26 -13.76 9.62
CA GLY A 157 18.64 -14.94 10.23
C GLY A 157 17.44 -14.63 11.14
N ARG A 158 17.04 -13.38 11.28
CA ARG A 158 15.87 -12.95 12.06
C ARG A 158 14.77 -12.45 11.14
N GLN A 159 13.55 -12.94 11.33
CA GLN A 159 12.39 -12.41 10.62
C GLN A 159 12.11 -10.97 11.09
N VAL A 160 11.98 -10.04 10.16
CA VAL A 160 11.64 -8.64 10.40
C VAL A 160 10.49 -8.21 9.50
N ILE A 161 9.67 -7.29 9.98
CA ILE A 161 8.75 -6.53 9.13
C ILE A 161 9.51 -5.30 8.64
N VAL A 162 9.48 -5.08 7.34
CA VAL A 162 10.00 -3.88 6.68
C VAL A 162 8.84 -2.93 6.44
N ARG A 163 9.05 -1.65 6.72
CA ARG A 163 8.12 -0.59 6.38
C ARG A 163 8.84 0.47 5.57
N PHE A 164 8.29 0.80 4.40
CA PHE A 164 8.62 2.01 3.65
C PHE A 164 7.54 3.05 3.91
N MET A 165 7.95 4.23 4.31
CA MET A 165 7.07 5.37 4.50
C MET A 165 7.46 6.46 3.51
N TRP A 166 6.50 6.91 2.70
CA TRP A 166 6.66 8.01 1.76
C TRP A 166 5.83 9.22 2.22
N LEU A 167 6.43 10.42 2.13
CA LEU A 167 5.79 11.68 2.48
C LEU A 167 5.90 12.66 1.30
N ASP A 168 4.75 13.13 0.80
CA ASP A 168 4.66 14.29 -0.09
C ASP A 168 4.62 15.56 0.78
N LEU A 169 5.77 16.18 0.98
CA LEU A 169 5.93 17.34 1.85
C LEU A 169 5.52 18.65 1.15
N SER A 170 5.96 18.81 -0.10
CA SER A 170 5.66 19.98 -0.93
C SER A 170 5.98 19.68 -2.40
N PRO A 171 5.64 20.57 -3.36
CA PRO A 171 6.05 20.40 -4.75
C PRO A 171 7.58 20.29 -4.97
N HIS A 172 8.37 20.68 -3.98
CA HIS A 172 9.85 20.70 -4.06
C HIS A 172 10.54 19.86 -2.99
N ALA A 173 9.78 19.10 -2.19
CA ALA A 173 10.33 18.28 -1.11
C ALA A 173 9.50 17.01 -0.91
N ALA A 174 10.19 15.87 -0.84
CA ALA A 174 9.60 14.59 -0.47
C ALA A 174 10.55 13.84 0.45
N ARG A 175 10.04 12.83 1.15
CA ARG A 175 10.86 12.02 2.07
C ARG A 175 10.43 10.56 2.01
N MET A 176 11.41 9.67 2.02
CA MET A 176 11.23 8.23 2.19
C MET A 176 11.97 7.76 3.42
N GLU A 177 11.34 6.93 4.23
CA GLU A 177 11.98 6.24 5.35
C GLU A 177 11.79 4.73 5.23
N GLN A 178 12.85 3.97 5.52
CA GLN A 178 12.75 2.55 5.78
C GLN A 178 12.91 2.30 7.28
N SER A 179 12.06 1.43 7.79
CA SER A 179 12.14 0.97 9.18
C SER A 179 12.04 -0.55 9.25
N PHE A 180 12.73 -1.13 10.23
CA PHE A 180 12.60 -2.54 10.56
C PHE A 180 11.92 -2.72 11.91
N SER A 181 11.03 -3.72 11.99
CA SER A 181 10.44 -4.19 13.23
C SER A 181 10.82 -5.65 13.47
N PRO A 182 11.50 -5.94 14.58
CA PRO A 182 11.87 -7.32 14.92
C PRO A 182 10.83 -8.05 15.77
N ASP A 183 9.71 -7.40 16.11
CA ASP A 183 8.74 -7.84 17.13
C ASP A 183 7.27 -7.76 16.66
N GLY A 184 7.06 -7.88 15.34
CA GLY A 184 5.73 -7.89 14.75
C GLY A 184 5.05 -6.52 14.72
N GLY A 185 5.82 -5.44 14.58
CA GLY A 185 5.30 -4.08 14.44
C GLY A 185 5.12 -3.32 15.76
N LYS A 186 5.56 -3.88 16.90
CA LYS A 186 5.44 -3.22 18.22
C LYS A 186 6.48 -2.14 18.42
N SER A 187 7.71 -2.35 17.91
CA SER A 187 8.78 -1.36 17.88
C SER A 187 9.38 -1.24 16.50
N TRP A 188 9.93 -0.08 16.16
CA TRP A 188 10.48 0.23 14.86
C TRP A 188 11.82 0.94 14.98
N GLU A 189 12.81 0.46 14.24
CA GLU A 189 14.08 1.13 14.04
C GLU A 189 14.12 1.71 12.63
N VAL A 190 14.20 3.04 12.52
CA VAL A 190 14.46 3.72 11.24
C VAL A 190 15.92 3.46 10.88
N ASN A 191 16.17 2.95 9.67
CA ASN A 191 17.52 2.57 9.24
C ASN A 191 17.90 3.09 7.84
N TRP A 192 17.00 3.82 7.21
CA TRP A 192 17.21 4.55 5.97
C TRP A 192 16.29 5.76 5.94
N ILE A 193 16.85 6.91 5.59
CA ILE A 193 16.11 8.15 5.37
C ILE A 193 16.61 8.73 4.06
N CYS A 194 15.72 9.02 3.14
CA CYS A 194 16.02 9.72 1.89
C CYS A 194 15.19 10.99 1.82
N GLU A 195 15.87 12.13 1.78
CA GLU A 195 15.27 13.45 1.60
C GLU A 195 15.48 13.89 0.16
N LEU A 196 14.39 14.18 -0.54
CA LEU A 196 14.37 14.60 -1.93
C LEU A 196 14.07 16.09 -2.01
N SER A 197 14.82 16.80 -2.85
CA SER A 197 14.63 18.23 -3.12
C SER A 197 14.84 18.58 -4.59
N ARG A 198 14.09 19.57 -5.08
CA ARG A 198 14.21 20.10 -6.46
C ARG A 198 13.85 21.56 -6.56
#